data_da8d47b41d55434886cf7a1a5297302b
#
_entry.id   da8d47b41d55434886cf7a1a5297302b
#
_cell.length_a   1.000
_cell.length_b   1.000
_cell.length_c   1.000
_cell.angle_alpha   90.00
_cell.angle_beta   90.00
_cell.angle_gamma   90.00
#
_symmetry.space_group_name_H-M   'P 1'
#
loop_
_entity.id
_entity.type
_entity.pdbx_description
1 polymer ?
#
loop_
_entity_poly.entity_id
_entity_poly.type
_entity_poly.pdbx_seq_one_letter_code
_entity_poly.pdbx_strand_id
1 'polypeptide(L)'
;MTATKIPVGLPVHNPTKSYWQTPTHPLKDHRTTPKLPSSSQYVIVGSGVTGASIAHKLLLSDPTAQITLLEARTAASGASGRNGGHCRGGRYLEFKNYAERFGKDDALKMDQWEEDNVKNVGAFIKEHGIECDLRDVESVDVTTDEGQFQEILDALKLRKEVAGKAGVALWEHKIWSQEEARKGLLIPQAVGAVSFPAYVLNPYKFVCALLEMSLEKGMNLQTNTAVVEVAKQHPGKKWVVSTERGDIEADRVILATNAYTSALYPPVVDFIIPTRGQIAAIRPGSNIAGNPALKRTCEMSDGTSGDYFQSRQEPFSGAGDLIIGGGRRVSPTGEQPILDDSKIQPAISSYLTRTVPPKYFGRENWGEDGEVVMEWTGIMGYTKDEQPIIGQAPGQDGLWICAGFHGHGMALTFQAAEALVGLLAGRGAEVGKWLPDCFKIARVPKIG
;
A
#
# COMPACT_ATOMS: atom_id res chain seq x y z
N MET A 1 10.39 -7.92 -30.40
CA MET A 1 10.78 -7.91 -28.98
C MET A 1 10.09 -9.09 -28.32
N THR A 2 10.81 -10.04 -27.76
CA THR A 2 10.21 -11.13 -26.98
C THR A 2 9.58 -10.53 -25.74
N ALA A 3 8.29 -10.77 -25.53
CA ALA A 3 7.59 -10.29 -24.33
C ALA A 3 8.34 -10.82 -23.08
N THR A 4 8.73 -9.92 -22.18
CA THR A 4 9.40 -10.29 -20.93
C THR A 4 8.42 -11.11 -20.11
N LYS A 5 8.76 -12.38 -19.84
CA LYS A 5 7.92 -13.27 -19.05
C LYS A 5 7.82 -12.73 -17.61
N ILE A 6 6.60 -12.51 -17.12
CA ILE A 6 6.38 -12.08 -15.75
C ILE A 6 6.79 -13.20 -14.80
N PRO A 7 7.70 -12.94 -13.83
CA PRO A 7 8.13 -13.97 -12.90
C PRO A 7 7.01 -14.34 -11.95
N VAL A 8 6.83 -15.63 -11.74
CA VAL A 8 5.90 -16.20 -10.76
C VAL A 8 6.73 -16.92 -9.70
N GLY A 9 6.48 -16.63 -8.43
CA GLY A 9 7.24 -17.23 -7.34
C GLY A 9 6.83 -16.72 -5.97
N LEU A 10 7.45 -17.31 -4.96
CA LEU A 10 7.30 -16.93 -3.56
C LEU A 10 8.26 -15.80 -3.19
N PRO A 11 8.03 -15.09 -2.06
CA PRO A 11 8.97 -14.11 -1.54
C PRO A 11 10.37 -14.72 -1.29
N VAL A 12 11.42 -13.98 -1.62
CA VAL A 12 12.79 -14.42 -1.30
C VAL A 12 13.02 -14.47 0.22
N HIS A 13 13.88 -15.38 0.69
CA HIS A 13 14.10 -15.59 2.12
C HIS A 13 14.86 -14.45 2.81
N ASN A 14 15.78 -13.78 2.10
CA ASN A 14 16.70 -12.77 2.64
C ASN A 14 16.44 -11.38 2.03
N PRO A 15 15.31 -10.72 2.36
CA PRO A 15 15.05 -9.38 1.87
C PRO A 15 16.03 -8.36 2.49
N THR A 16 16.17 -7.18 1.86
CA THR A 16 16.87 -6.06 2.48
C THR A 16 16.28 -5.76 3.87
N LYS A 17 17.10 -5.26 4.79
CA LYS A 17 16.64 -4.85 6.11
C LYS A 17 15.78 -3.58 5.99
N SER A 18 14.60 -3.57 6.57
CA SER A 18 13.72 -2.38 6.57
C SER A 18 13.91 -1.52 7.81
N TYR A 19 13.89 -0.22 7.61
CA TYR A 19 13.91 0.78 8.69
C TYR A 19 12.77 0.57 9.69
N TRP A 20 11.56 0.29 9.20
CA TRP A 20 10.38 0.08 10.03
C TRP A 20 10.42 -1.18 10.90
N GLN A 21 11.17 -2.18 10.46
CA GLN A 21 11.33 -3.46 11.14
C GLN A 21 12.55 -3.48 12.09
N THR A 22 13.03 -2.29 12.48
CA THR A 22 14.17 -2.13 13.37
C THR A 22 13.80 -1.22 14.55
N PRO A 23 13.68 -1.74 15.79
CA PRO A 23 13.78 -3.14 16.17
C PRO A 23 12.63 -4.01 15.63
N THR A 24 12.84 -5.33 15.57
CA THR A 24 11.81 -6.28 15.15
C THR A 24 10.76 -6.46 16.24
N HIS A 25 9.49 -6.62 15.81
CA HIS A 25 8.39 -6.87 16.72
C HIS A 25 8.44 -8.31 17.32
N PRO A 26 7.93 -8.56 18.53
CA PRO A 26 7.86 -9.90 19.11
C PRO A 26 7.10 -10.93 18.27
N LEU A 27 6.09 -10.50 17.51
CA LEU A 27 5.34 -11.37 16.59
C LEU A 27 6.13 -11.81 15.36
N LYS A 28 7.34 -11.32 15.16
CA LYS A 28 8.15 -11.58 13.96
C LYS A 28 8.09 -13.04 13.49
N ASP A 29 8.36 -13.98 14.39
CA ASP A 29 8.41 -15.42 14.11
C ASP A 29 7.29 -16.19 14.83
N HIS A 30 6.16 -15.53 15.12
CA HIS A 30 5.08 -16.10 15.90
C HIS A 30 4.39 -17.28 15.20
N ARG A 31 4.14 -18.32 15.99
CA ARG A 31 3.30 -19.47 15.64
C ARG A 31 2.38 -19.77 16.80
N THR A 32 1.08 -19.57 16.62
CA THR A 32 0.09 -19.79 17.67
C THR A 32 0.09 -21.26 18.15
N THR A 33 0.32 -22.20 17.22
CA THR A 33 0.42 -23.62 17.51
C THR A 33 1.68 -24.23 16.89
N PRO A 34 2.35 -25.19 17.56
CA PRO A 34 3.55 -25.83 17.01
C PRO A 34 3.29 -26.59 15.69
N LYS A 35 2.12 -27.23 15.58
CA LYS A 35 1.65 -27.89 14.37
C LYS A 35 0.57 -27.04 13.70
N LEU A 36 0.48 -27.13 12.38
CA LEU A 36 -0.63 -26.53 11.65
C LEU A 36 -1.95 -27.20 12.06
N PRO A 37 -3.07 -26.44 12.14
CA PRO A 37 -4.38 -27.04 12.26
C PRO A 37 -4.70 -27.86 10.98
N SER A 38 -5.35 -29.00 11.15
CA SER A 38 -5.76 -29.82 9.99
C SER A 38 -6.88 -29.18 9.16
N SER A 39 -7.67 -28.28 9.78
CA SER A 39 -8.76 -27.57 9.13
C SER A 39 -8.97 -26.18 9.73
N SER A 40 -9.54 -25.28 8.95
CA SER A 40 -9.94 -23.92 9.36
C SER A 40 -11.16 -23.48 8.55
N GLN A 41 -12.02 -22.64 9.11
CA GLN A 41 -13.14 -22.07 8.35
C GLN A 41 -12.60 -21.10 7.30
N TYR A 42 -11.65 -20.24 7.69
CA TYR A 42 -10.96 -19.31 6.79
C TYR A 42 -9.45 -19.53 6.86
N VAL A 43 -8.83 -19.69 5.70
CA VAL A 43 -7.37 -19.57 5.58
C VAL A 43 -7.05 -18.28 4.83
N ILE A 44 -6.35 -17.35 5.51
CA ILE A 44 -5.88 -16.10 4.93
C ILE A 44 -4.40 -16.26 4.61
N VAL A 45 -3.99 -15.96 3.37
CA VAL A 45 -2.61 -16.06 2.93
C VAL A 45 -2.01 -14.66 2.82
N GLY A 46 -1.02 -14.34 3.67
CA GLY A 46 -0.31 -13.07 3.76
C GLY A 46 -0.69 -12.27 5.00
N SER A 47 0.31 -11.91 5.81
CA SER A 47 0.18 -11.12 7.05
C SER A 47 0.42 -9.62 6.87
N GLY A 48 0.37 -9.13 5.63
CA GLY A 48 0.41 -7.68 5.35
C GLY A 48 -0.83 -6.96 5.84
N VAL A 49 -0.87 -5.63 5.68
CA VAL A 49 -2.02 -4.79 6.11
C VAL A 49 -3.36 -5.34 5.59
N THR A 50 -3.39 -5.89 4.39
CA THR A 50 -4.61 -6.48 3.82
C THR A 50 -5.09 -7.69 4.63
N GLY A 51 -4.24 -8.70 4.80
CA GLY A 51 -4.61 -9.93 5.51
C GLY A 51 -4.90 -9.68 6.99
N ALA A 52 -4.10 -8.84 7.65
CA ALA A 52 -4.31 -8.45 9.05
C ALA A 52 -5.65 -7.71 9.23
N SER A 53 -5.98 -6.76 8.33
CA SER A 53 -7.26 -6.04 8.38
C SER A 53 -8.46 -6.96 8.10
N ILE A 54 -8.34 -7.88 7.15
CA ILE A 54 -9.39 -8.87 6.85
C ILE A 54 -9.63 -9.78 8.06
N ALA A 55 -8.57 -10.32 8.66
CA ALA A 55 -8.67 -11.18 9.84
C ALA A 55 -9.36 -10.47 11.01
N HIS A 56 -8.91 -9.23 11.30
CA HIS A 56 -9.49 -8.43 12.36
C HIS A 56 -10.98 -8.13 12.13
N LYS A 57 -11.35 -7.68 10.94
CA LYS A 57 -12.74 -7.34 10.58
C LYS A 57 -13.65 -8.56 10.52
N LEU A 58 -13.14 -9.73 10.08
CA LEU A 58 -13.88 -10.99 10.15
C LEU A 58 -14.22 -11.35 11.58
N LEU A 59 -13.25 -11.27 12.51
CA LEU A 59 -13.45 -11.55 13.94
C LEU A 59 -14.36 -10.55 14.64
N LEU A 60 -14.41 -9.31 14.16
CA LEU A 60 -15.41 -8.34 14.63
C LEU A 60 -16.82 -8.68 14.13
N SER A 61 -16.94 -9.14 12.88
CA SER A 61 -18.22 -9.51 12.27
C SER A 61 -18.75 -10.86 12.76
N ASP A 62 -17.86 -11.81 13.00
CA ASP A 62 -18.15 -13.13 13.54
C ASP A 62 -17.07 -13.53 14.56
N PRO A 63 -17.29 -13.30 15.86
CA PRO A 63 -16.36 -13.66 16.91
C PRO A 63 -16.10 -15.17 17.04
N THR A 64 -16.89 -16.03 16.38
CA THR A 64 -16.74 -17.48 16.39
C THR A 64 -15.95 -18.00 15.19
N ALA A 65 -15.58 -17.12 14.25
CA ALA A 65 -14.87 -17.50 13.04
C ALA A 65 -13.50 -18.16 13.35
N GLN A 66 -13.28 -19.33 12.78
CA GLN A 66 -12.00 -20.03 12.89
C GLN A 66 -11.08 -19.57 11.76
N ILE A 67 -10.11 -18.73 12.10
CA ILE A 67 -9.19 -18.13 11.13
C ILE A 67 -7.78 -18.65 11.36
N THR A 68 -7.17 -19.18 10.29
CA THR A 68 -5.73 -19.43 10.22
C THR A 68 -5.11 -18.47 9.22
N LEU A 69 -4.16 -17.64 9.67
CA LEU A 69 -3.40 -16.73 8.84
C LEU A 69 -1.99 -17.26 8.62
N LEU A 70 -1.63 -17.48 7.35
CA LEU A 70 -0.34 -18.02 6.92
C LEU A 70 0.53 -16.91 6.33
N GLU A 71 1.78 -16.86 6.74
CA GLU A 71 2.77 -15.90 6.25
C GLU A 71 4.04 -16.64 5.81
N ALA A 72 4.48 -16.35 4.60
CA ALA A 72 5.64 -17.02 4.01
C ALA A 72 6.96 -16.73 4.72
N ARG A 73 7.10 -15.50 5.24
CA ARG A 73 8.29 -15.02 5.96
C ARG A 73 7.93 -14.64 7.40
N THR A 74 8.58 -13.62 7.92
CA THR A 74 8.23 -13.04 9.21
C THR A 74 6.99 -12.15 9.10
N ALA A 75 6.27 -11.97 10.21
CA ALA A 75 5.04 -11.17 10.24
C ALA A 75 5.23 -9.78 9.63
N ALA A 76 4.29 -9.36 8.78
CA ALA A 76 4.26 -8.04 8.13
C ALA A 76 5.53 -7.65 7.35
N SER A 77 6.36 -8.61 6.92
CA SER A 77 7.67 -8.35 6.32
C SER A 77 7.64 -8.01 4.83
N GLY A 78 6.49 -8.10 4.18
CA GLY A 78 6.28 -7.69 2.79
C GLY A 78 6.15 -6.17 2.62
N ALA A 79 5.51 -5.72 1.54
CA ALA A 79 5.32 -4.30 1.20
C ALA A 79 4.76 -3.46 2.36
N SER A 80 3.93 -4.04 3.24
CA SER A 80 3.34 -3.35 4.38
C SER A 80 4.38 -2.87 5.40
N GLY A 81 5.40 -3.66 5.69
CA GLY A 81 6.49 -3.27 6.59
C GLY A 81 7.68 -2.62 5.87
N ARG A 82 7.50 -2.15 4.61
CA ARG A 82 8.58 -1.65 3.76
C ARG A 82 8.23 -0.39 2.97
N ASN A 83 7.00 0.12 3.09
CA ASN A 83 6.54 1.31 2.37
C ASN A 83 7.09 2.61 3.01
N GLY A 84 6.71 3.77 2.44
CA GLY A 84 7.19 5.08 2.91
C GLY A 84 6.56 5.57 4.21
N GLY A 85 5.60 4.86 4.79
CA GLY A 85 4.89 5.28 6.00
C GLY A 85 3.82 6.35 5.78
N HIS A 86 3.41 6.59 4.54
CA HIS A 86 2.34 7.51 4.18
C HIS A 86 0.97 6.82 4.22
N CYS A 87 -0.02 7.47 4.79
CA CYS A 87 -1.43 7.13 4.66
C CYS A 87 -2.14 8.37 4.12
N ARG A 88 -2.22 8.50 2.78
CA ARG A 88 -2.71 9.67 2.06
C ARG A 88 -3.44 9.26 0.80
N GLY A 89 -4.45 10.02 0.40
CA GLY A 89 -5.08 9.91 -0.90
C GLY A 89 -4.23 10.56 -2.00
N GLY A 90 -4.46 10.19 -3.26
CA GLY A 90 -3.76 10.76 -4.42
C GLY A 90 -4.59 10.66 -5.71
N ARG A 91 -5.74 9.98 -5.67
CA ARG A 91 -6.57 9.74 -6.87
C ARG A 91 -7.16 11.00 -7.48
N TYR A 92 -7.30 12.06 -6.71
CA TYR A 92 -7.77 13.35 -7.22
C TYR A 92 -6.87 13.89 -8.34
N LEU A 93 -5.57 13.58 -8.35
CA LEU A 93 -4.61 13.98 -9.38
C LEU A 93 -5.02 13.45 -10.76
N GLU A 94 -5.50 12.21 -10.80
CA GLU A 94 -5.89 11.49 -12.00
C GLU A 94 -7.43 11.45 -12.20
N PHE A 95 -8.20 12.27 -11.48
CA PHE A 95 -9.67 12.21 -11.48
C PHE A 95 -10.26 12.31 -12.89
N LYS A 96 -9.70 13.17 -13.75
CA LYS A 96 -10.13 13.32 -15.12
C LYS A 96 -9.92 12.04 -15.94
N ASN A 97 -8.73 11.45 -15.84
CA ASN A 97 -8.40 10.18 -16.50
C ASN A 97 -9.30 9.04 -16.03
N TYR A 98 -9.53 8.94 -14.71
CA TYR A 98 -10.45 7.93 -14.18
C TYR A 98 -11.90 8.14 -14.61
N ALA A 99 -12.36 9.39 -14.69
CA ALA A 99 -13.70 9.70 -15.17
C ALA A 99 -13.88 9.35 -16.66
N GLU A 100 -12.84 9.49 -17.48
CA GLU A 100 -12.83 9.09 -18.89
C GLU A 100 -12.79 7.56 -19.05
N ARG A 101 -11.98 6.84 -18.24
CA ARG A 101 -11.78 5.38 -18.34
C ARG A 101 -12.92 4.57 -17.72
N PHE A 102 -13.43 4.99 -16.57
CA PHE A 102 -14.35 4.21 -15.75
C PHE A 102 -15.71 4.88 -15.54
N GLY A 103 -15.87 6.10 -16.03
CA GLY A 103 -17.07 6.90 -15.79
C GLY A 103 -16.97 7.76 -14.53
N LYS A 104 -17.79 8.83 -14.50
CA LYS A 104 -17.75 9.83 -13.41
C LYS A 104 -18.16 9.26 -12.06
N ASP A 105 -19.11 8.33 -12.03
CA ASP A 105 -19.61 7.72 -10.80
C ASP A 105 -18.53 6.83 -10.15
N ASP A 106 -17.84 6.01 -10.94
CA ASP A 106 -16.74 5.18 -10.44
C ASP A 106 -15.54 6.04 -10.03
N ALA A 107 -15.18 7.06 -10.82
CA ALA A 107 -14.11 8.00 -10.43
C ALA A 107 -14.42 8.68 -9.09
N LEU A 108 -15.67 9.09 -8.85
CA LEU A 108 -16.09 9.67 -7.58
C LEU A 108 -16.00 8.67 -6.42
N LYS A 109 -16.47 7.43 -6.64
CA LYS A 109 -16.34 6.35 -5.62
C LYS A 109 -14.88 6.03 -5.31
N MET A 110 -13.99 6.02 -6.33
CA MET A 110 -12.57 5.79 -6.14
C MET A 110 -11.91 6.87 -5.27
N ASP A 111 -12.29 8.11 -5.49
CA ASP A 111 -11.78 9.25 -4.73
C ASP A 111 -12.30 9.22 -3.28
N GLN A 112 -13.61 9.04 -3.08
CA GLN A 112 -14.20 8.84 -1.75
C GLN A 112 -13.59 7.66 -0.99
N TRP A 113 -13.30 6.56 -1.71
CA TRP A 113 -12.66 5.40 -1.12
C TRP A 113 -11.34 5.72 -0.44
N GLU A 114 -10.47 6.49 -1.10
CA GLU A 114 -9.19 6.88 -0.49
C GLU A 114 -9.39 7.81 0.71
N GLU A 115 -10.28 8.80 0.59
CA GLU A 115 -10.59 9.68 1.71
C GLU A 115 -11.12 8.93 2.92
N ASP A 116 -12.08 8.03 2.69
CA ASP A 116 -12.69 7.24 3.76
C ASP A 116 -11.69 6.25 4.35
N ASN A 117 -10.85 5.61 3.51
CA ASN A 117 -9.80 4.73 4.02
C ASN A 117 -8.81 5.48 4.93
N VAL A 118 -8.36 6.65 4.52
CA VAL A 118 -7.42 7.47 5.32
C VAL A 118 -8.06 7.89 6.63
N LYS A 119 -9.31 8.41 6.60
CA LYS A 119 -10.08 8.75 7.81
C LYS A 119 -10.23 7.55 8.74
N ASN A 120 -10.65 6.41 8.20
CA ASN A 120 -10.91 5.20 8.97
C ASN A 120 -9.64 4.62 9.60
N VAL A 121 -8.50 4.64 8.91
CA VAL A 121 -7.21 4.22 9.47
C VAL A 121 -6.82 5.12 10.64
N GLY A 122 -6.87 6.44 10.46
CA GLY A 122 -6.52 7.38 11.52
C GLY A 122 -7.46 7.29 12.73
N ALA A 123 -8.77 7.19 12.50
CA ALA A 123 -9.77 7.02 13.55
C ALA A 123 -9.55 5.71 14.32
N PHE A 124 -9.36 4.60 13.61
CA PHE A 124 -9.12 3.29 14.20
C PHE A 124 -7.88 3.27 15.10
N ILE A 125 -6.76 3.84 14.63
CA ILE A 125 -5.53 3.92 15.42
C ILE A 125 -5.75 4.72 16.70
N LYS A 126 -6.43 5.87 16.61
CA LYS A 126 -6.71 6.75 17.76
C LYS A 126 -7.68 6.10 18.76
N GLU A 127 -8.76 5.50 18.26
CA GLU A 127 -9.78 4.83 19.08
C GLU A 127 -9.20 3.67 19.89
N HIS A 128 -8.30 2.89 19.29
CA HIS A 128 -7.71 1.71 19.94
C HIS A 128 -6.36 2.00 20.62
N GLY A 129 -5.88 3.25 20.63
CA GLY A 129 -4.63 3.64 21.26
C GLY A 129 -3.41 2.92 20.68
N ILE A 130 -3.40 2.65 19.37
CA ILE A 130 -2.32 1.88 18.73
C ILE A 130 -1.04 2.73 18.65
N GLU A 131 0.02 2.26 19.29
CA GLU A 131 1.34 2.92 19.29
C GLU A 131 2.13 2.61 18.01
N CYS A 132 1.78 3.29 16.92
CA CYS A 132 2.42 3.12 15.61
C CYS A 132 3.01 4.43 15.07
N ASP A 133 3.47 5.32 15.94
CA ASP A 133 4.10 6.60 15.57
C ASP A 133 3.18 7.47 14.67
N LEU A 134 1.85 7.41 14.88
CA LEU A 134 0.88 8.14 14.08
C LEU A 134 1.03 9.65 14.27
N ARG A 135 1.07 10.39 13.17
CA ARG A 135 0.94 11.85 13.16
C ARG A 135 -0.09 12.30 12.15
N ASP A 136 -0.95 13.24 12.57
CA ASP A 136 -1.73 14.06 11.66
C ASP A 136 -0.78 15.01 10.93
N VAL A 137 -0.86 15.04 9.61
CA VAL A 137 0.00 15.89 8.78
C VAL A 137 -0.77 16.52 7.63
N GLU A 138 -0.26 17.62 7.13
CA GLU A 138 -0.64 18.14 5.83
C GLU A 138 0.18 17.41 4.76
N SER A 139 -0.49 16.73 3.83
CA SER A 139 0.13 16.18 2.62
C SER A 139 0.17 17.24 1.55
N VAL A 140 1.27 17.33 0.82
CA VAL A 140 1.46 18.34 -0.23
C VAL A 140 1.93 17.64 -1.51
N ASP A 141 1.19 17.83 -2.59
CA ASP A 141 1.62 17.47 -3.93
C ASP A 141 2.16 18.72 -4.61
N VAL A 142 3.45 18.75 -4.85
CA VAL A 142 4.15 19.86 -5.45
C VAL A 142 4.72 19.48 -6.81
N THR A 143 4.57 20.35 -7.79
CA THR A 143 5.14 20.12 -9.12
C THR A 143 6.05 21.28 -9.55
N THR A 144 7.05 20.94 -10.35
CA THR A 144 7.93 21.88 -11.04
C THR A 144 7.58 22.03 -12.52
N ASP A 145 6.48 21.41 -12.98
CA ASP A 145 5.98 21.45 -14.35
C ASP A 145 4.65 22.22 -14.43
N GLU A 146 4.61 23.28 -15.25
CA GLU A 146 3.43 24.13 -15.39
C GLU A 146 2.24 23.40 -16.04
N GLY A 147 2.51 22.52 -17.02
CA GLY A 147 1.48 21.73 -17.70
C GLY A 147 0.80 20.78 -16.73
N GLN A 148 1.59 20.05 -15.96
CA GLN A 148 1.09 19.16 -14.91
C GLN A 148 0.28 19.91 -13.85
N PHE A 149 0.74 21.10 -13.43
CA PHE A 149 -0.01 21.89 -12.46
C PHE A 149 -1.39 22.27 -12.99
N GLN A 150 -1.48 22.68 -14.28
CA GLN A 150 -2.76 22.97 -14.92
C GLN A 150 -3.67 21.74 -14.99
N GLU A 151 -3.12 20.56 -15.30
CA GLU A 151 -3.87 19.29 -15.31
C GLU A 151 -4.44 18.96 -13.92
N ILE A 152 -3.68 19.20 -12.86
CA ILE A 152 -4.13 19.03 -11.47
C ILE A 152 -5.30 19.98 -11.16
N LEU A 153 -5.21 21.25 -11.55
CA LEU A 153 -6.29 22.22 -11.34
C LEU A 153 -7.57 21.83 -12.10
N ASP A 154 -7.43 21.37 -13.34
CA ASP A 154 -8.55 20.89 -14.16
C ASP A 154 -9.21 19.64 -13.54
N ALA A 155 -8.40 18.70 -13.02
CA ALA A 155 -8.89 17.52 -12.32
C ALA A 155 -9.66 17.90 -11.05
N LEU A 156 -9.16 18.81 -10.22
CA LEU A 156 -9.86 19.32 -9.04
C LEU A 156 -11.16 20.03 -9.37
N LYS A 157 -11.19 20.80 -10.45
CA LYS A 157 -12.42 21.47 -10.93
C LYS A 157 -13.47 20.44 -11.34
N LEU A 158 -13.11 19.46 -12.17
CA LEU A 158 -14.03 18.40 -12.59
C LEU A 158 -14.54 17.60 -11.40
N ARG A 159 -13.63 17.23 -10.47
CA ARG A 159 -13.95 16.54 -9.23
C ARG A 159 -15.03 17.27 -8.41
N LYS A 160 -14.85 18.57 -8.20
CA LYS A 160 -15.81 19.41 -7.49
C LYS A 160 -17.17 19.48 -8.19
N GLU A 161 -17.18 19.59 -9.51
CA GLU A 161 -18.42 19.59 -10.32
C GLU A 161 -19.18 18.26 -10.20
N VAL A 162 -18.45 17.12 -10.30
CA VAL A 162 -19.06 15.78 -10.22
C VAL A 162 -19.60 15.52 -8.81
N ALA A 163 -18.82 15.82 -7.79
CA ALA A 163 -19.23 15.65 -6.38
C ALA A 163 -20.44 16.53 -6.04
N GLY A 164 -20.44 17.79 -6.47
CA GLY A 164 -21.56 18.72 -6.25
C GLY A 164 -22.87 18.24 -6.90
N LYS A 165 -22.81 17.68 -8.12
CA LYS A 165 -23.98 17.09 -8.79
C LYS A 165 -24.50 15.82 -8.08
N ALA A 166 -23.60 15.05 -7.50
CA ALA A 166 -23.94 13.83 -6.76
C ALA A 166 -24.35 14.12 -5.30
N GLY A 167 -24.23 15.35 -4.81
CA GLY A 167 -24.49 15.69 -3.40
C GLY A 167 -23.47 15.09 -2.45
N VAL A 168 -22.25 14.82 -2.88
CA VAL A 168 -21.18 14.18 -2.13
C VAL A 168 -20.23 15.24 -1.56
N ALA A 169 -19.98 15.17 -0.25
CA ALA A 169 -18.95 15.97 0.38
C ALA A 169 -17.59 15.28 0.27
N LEU A 170 -16.62 15.99 -0.27
CA LEU A 170 -15.23 15.56 -0.39
C LEU A 170 -14.31 16.48 0.40
N TRP A 171 -13.06 16.04 0.64
CA TRP A 171 -12.06 16.92 1.23
C TRP A 171 -11.83 18.15 0.38
N GLU A 172 -11.70 19.29 1.02
CA GLU A 172 -11.21 20.48 0.37
C GLU A 172 -9.69 20.40 0.20
N HIS A 173 -9.26 20.76 -1.01
CA HIS A 173 -7.84 20.86 -1.34
C HIS A 173 -7.44 22.33 -1.35
N LYS A 174 -6.40 22.67 -0.59
CA LYS A 174 -5.80 24.01 -0.63
C LYS A 174 -4.84 24.08 -1.82
N ILE A 175 -5.07 25.04 -2.69
CA ILE A 175 -4.17 25.35 -3.81
C ILE A 175 -3.16 26.40 -3.33
N TRP A 176 -1.89 26.13 -3.56
CA TRP A 176 -0.78 27.02 -3.25
C TRP A 176 -0.31 27.72 -4.52
N SER A 177 -0.16 29.03 -4.46
CA SER A 177 0.53 29.76 -5.52
C SER A 177 2.01 29.37 -5.61
N GLN A 178 2.64 29.73 -6.71
CA GLN A 178 4.08 29.52 -6.91
C GLN A 178 4.91 30.10 -5.76
N GLU A 179 4.61 31.34 -5.34
CA GLU A 179 5.32 32.02 -4.28
C GLU A 179 5.15 31.28 -2.93
N GLU A 180 3.91 30.91 -2.57
CA GLU A 180 3.62 30.16 -1.36
C GLU A 180 4.34 28.81 -1.34
N ALA A 181 4.29 28.07 -2.48
CA ALA A 181 4.94 26.76 -2.60
C ALA A 181 6.47 26.86 -2.46
N ARG A 182 7.10 27.80 -3.15
CA ARG A 182 8.56 28.02 -3.08
C ARG A 182 9.02 28.35 -1.66
N LYS A 183 8.33 29.29 -1.02
CA LYS A 183 8.69 29.76 0.32
C LYS A 183 8.33 28.73 1.40
N GLY A 184 7.12 28.13 1.32
CA GLY A 184 6.59 27.27 2.37
C GLY A 184 7.14 25.85 2.35
N LEU A 185 7.63 25.37 1.18
CA LEU A 185 8.15 24.01 1.00
C LEU A 185 9.68 23.99 0.81
N LEU A 186 10.32 25.15 0.67
CA LEU A 186 11.74 25.29 0.34
C LEU A 186 12.11 24.60 -1.00
N ILE A 187 11.19 24.63 -1.95
CA ILE A 187 11.37 24.06 -3.31
C ILE A 187 11.43 25.22 -4.31
N PRO A 188 12.63 25.74 -4.63
CA PRO A 188 12.78 26.97 -5.43
C PRO A 188 12.17 26.89 -6.83
N GLN A 189 12.06 25.69 -7.39
CA GLN A 189 11.55 25.45 -8.73
C GLN A 189 10.03 25.14 -8.76
N ALA A 190 9.36 25.09 -7.60
CA ALA A 190 7.92 24.83 -7.56
C ALA A 190 7.15 25.85 -8.40
N VAL A 191 6.21 25.38 -9.22
CA VAL A 191 5.26 26.21 -9.98
C VAL A 191 3.92 26.31 -9.29
N GLY A 192 3.61 25.36 -8.41
CA GLY A 192 2.43 25.34 -7.56
C GLY A 192 2.38 24.06 -6.74
N ALA A 193 1.43 23.99 -5.83
CA ALA A 193 1.19 22.81 -5.03
C ALA A 193 -0.28 22.70 -4.63
N VAL A 194 -0.68 21.50 -4.20
CA VAL A 194 -1.99 21.21 -3.62
C VAL A 194 -1.80 20.49 -2.31
N SER A 195 -2.52 20.89 -1.26
CA SER A 195 -2.43 20.21 0.03
C SER A 195 -3.78 19.78 0.59
N PHE A 196 -3.73 18.73 1.43
CA PHE A 196 -4.90 18.09 2.02
C PHE A 196 -4.50 17.31 3.29
N PRO A 197 -5.48 16.93 4.15
CA PRO A 197 -5.22 16.16 5.36
C PRO A 197 -4.70 14.74 5.06
N ALA A 198 -3.74 14.26 5.85
CA ALA A 198 -3.19 12.91 5.75
C ALA A 198 -2.61 12.43 7.09
N TYR A 199 -2.12 11.21 7.09
CA TYR A 199 -1.35 10.65 8.20
C TYR A 199 0.00 10.12 7.71
N VAL A 200 0.97 10.14 8.62
CA VAL A 200 2.19 9.35 8.53
C VAL A 200 2.32 8.48 9.78
N LEU A 201 2.85 7.27 9.62
CA LEU A 201 2.93 6.29 10.69
C LEU A 201 4.06 5.29 10.45
N ASN A 202 4.37 4.50 11.46
CA ASN A 202 5.16 3.28 11.29
C ASN A 202 4.22 2.15 10.84
N PRO A 203 4.23 1.76 9.56
CA PRO A 203 3.26 0.81 9.02
C PRO A 203 3.46 -0.61 9.55
N TYR A 204 4.70 -0.97 9.93
CA TYR A 204 5.00 -2.26 10.52
C TYR A 204 4.35 -2.42 11.90
N LYS A 205 4.49 -1.40 12.77
CA LYS A 205 3.85 -1.38 14.09
C LYS A 205 2.33 -1.45 13.98
N PHE A 206 1.74 -0.69 13.05
CA PHE A 206 0.29 -0.72 12.80
C PHE A 206 -0.21 -2.12 12.43
N VAL A 207 0.46 -2.79 11.49
CA VAL A 207 0.07 -4.14 11.07
C VAL A 207 0.27 -5.16 12.18
N CYS A 208 1.38 -5.07 12.94
CA CYS A 208 1.60 -5.94 14.08
C CYS A 208 0.51 -5.78 15.16
N ALA A 209 0.06 -4.56 15.43
CA ALA A 209 -1.05 -4.32 16.36
C ALA A 209 -2.37 -4.96 15.88
N LEU A 210 -2.69 -4.87 14.58
CA LEU A 210 -3.85 -5.57 14.01
C LEU A 210 -3.76 -7.09 14.18
N LEU A 211 -2.55 -7.64 14.00
CA LEU A 211 -2.31 -9.08 14.22
C LEU A 211 -2.47 -9.45 15.70
N GLU A 212 -1.95 -8.65 16.64
CA GLU A 212 -2.12 -8.86 18.09
C GLU A 212 -3.59 -8.85 18.49
N MET A 213 -4.33 -7.82 18.10
CA MET A 213 -5.77 -7.73 18.35
C MET A 213 -6.56 -8.93 17.78
N SER A 214 -6.10 -9.48 16.65
CA SER A 214 -6.71 -10.68 16.05
C SER A 214 -6.34 -11.97 16.77
N LEU A 215 -5.10 -12.08 17.29
CA LEU A 215 -4.64 -13.18 18.13
C LEU A 215 -5.41 -13.23 19.45
N GLU A 216 -5.64 -12.10 20.09
CA GLU A 216 -6.45 -12.00 21.31
C GLU A 216 -7.90 -12.50 21.11
N LYS A 217 -8.40 -12.39 19.86
CA LYS A 217 -9.71 -12.90 19.44
C LYS A 217 -9.69 -14.35 18.94
N GLY A 218 -8.56 -15.07 19.06
CA GLY A 218 -8.45 -16.48 18.75
C GLY A 218 -7.98 -16.82 17.33
N MET A 219 -7.47 -15.85 16.55
CA MET A 219 -6.82 -16.14 15.28
C MET A 219 -5.59 -17.05 15.48
N ASN A 220 -5.38 -18.01 14.57
CA ASN A 220 -4.16 -18.80 14.52
C ASN A 220 -3.20 -18.17 13.47
N LEU A 221 -2.11 -17.55 13.93
CA LEU A 221 -1.04 -16.99 13.08
C LEU A 221 0.10 -17.98 12.95
N GLN A 222 0.53 -18.25 11.72
CA GLN A 222 1.63 -19.14 11.37
C GLN A 222 2.62 -18.44 10.45
N THR A 223 3.67 -17.85 11.02
CA THR A 223 4.76 -17.25 10.24
C THR A 223 5.76 -18.30 9.75
N ASN A 224 6.63 -17.92 8.82
CA ASN A 224 7.60 -18.82 8.18
C ASN A 224 6.92 -20.12 7.71
N THR A 225 5.77 -19.93 7.03
CA THR A 225 4.88 -20.99 6.55
C THR A 225 4.35 -20.58 5.17
N ALA A 226 5.18 -20.74 4.18
CA ALA A 226 4.84 -20.40 2.79
C ALA A 226 3.76 -21.35 2.24
N VAL A 227 2.70 -20.80 1.69
CA VAL A 227 1.73 -21.56 0.91
C VAL A 227 2.32 -21.78 -0.48
N VAL A 228 2.37 -23.03 -0.91
CA VAL A 228 2.92 -23.45 -2.20
C VAL A 228 1.84 -23.79 -3.21
N GLU A 229 0.65 -24.20 -2.74
CA GLU A 229 -0.49 -24.53 -3.57
C GLU A 229 -1.82 -24.26 -2.86
N VAL A 230 -2.80 -23.86 -3.64
CA VAL A 230 -4.22 -23.76 -3.22
C VAL A 230 -5.06 -24.50 -4.24
N ALA A 231 -5.60 -25.64 -3.87
CA ALA A 231 -6.33 -26.53 -4.78
C ALA A 231 -7.65 -26.99 -4.18
N LYS A 232 -8.59 -27.36 -5.06
CA LYS A 232 -9.85 -27.99 -4.70
C LYS A 232 -9.91 -29.34 -5.39
N GLN A 233 -9.86 -30.42 -4.62
CA GLN A 233 -9.77 -31.79 -5.19
C GLN A 233 -10.97 -32.14 -6.07
N HIS A 234 -12.18 -31.73 -5.66
CA HIS A 234 -13.43 -31.94 -6.41
C HIS A 234 -14.42 -30.81 -6.15
N PRO A 235 -15.34 -30.49 -7.09
CA PRO A 235 -16.47 -29.59 -6.82
C PRO A 235 -17.23 -29.97 -5.55
N GLY A 236 -17.55 -29.01 -4.70
CA GLY A 236 -18.27 -29.22 -3.43
C GLY A 236 -17.40 -29.72 -2.25
N LYS A 237 -16.12 -29.99 -2.47
CA LYS A 237 -15.16 -30.29 -1.39
C LYS A 237 -14.52 -29.01 -0.84
N LYS A 238 -13.87 -29.13 0.32
CA LYS A 238 -13.05 -28.06 0.91
C LYS A 238 -11.85 -27.72 0.03
N TRP A 239 -11.31 -26.53 0.21
CA TRP A 239 -10.02 -26.14 -0.32
C TRP A 239 -8.92 -26.84 0.46
N VAL A 240 -7.85 -27.23 -0.21
CA VAL A 240 -6.61 -27.71 0.40
C VAL A 240 -5.55 -26.64 0.18
N VAL A 241 -5.00 -26.12 1.28
CA VAL A 241 -3.91 -25.13 1.28
C VAL A 241 -2.65 -25.88 1.69
N SER A 242 -1.74 -26.08 0.75
CA SER A 242 -0.52 -26.86 0.95
C SER A 242 0.67 -25.97 1.31
N THR A 243 1.42 -26.42 2.30
CA THR A 243 2.67 -25.79 2.78
C THR A 243 3.73 -26.85 3.00
N GLU A 244 5.00 -26.45 3.13
CA GLU A 244 6.09 -27.37 3.52
C GLU A 244 5.90 -27.99 4.92
N ARG A 245 5.00 -27.41 5.74
CA ARG A 245 4.70 -27.89 7.09
C ARG A 245 3.45 -28.79 7.16
N GLY A 246 2.82 -29.07 6.04
CA GLY A 246 1.60 -29.86 5.91
C GLY A 246 0.45 -29.09 5.28
N ASP A 247 -0.68 -29.73 5.16
CA ASP A 247 -1.88 -29.23 4.49
C ASP A 247 -2.94 -28.78 5.51
N ILE A 248 -3.75 -27.78 5.10
CA ILE A 248 -4.90 -27.30 5.85
C ILE A 248 -6.13 -27.36 4.96
N GLU A 249 -7.19 -28.04 5.41
CA GLU A 249 -8.49 -27.96 4.75
C GLU A 249 -9.20 -26.66 5.13
N ALA A 250 -9.76 -25.94 4.15
CA ALA A 250 -10.44 -24.67 4.36
C ALA A 250 -11.82 -24.64 3.68
N ASP A 251 -12.81 -24.05 4.35
CA ASP A 251 -14.09 -23.76 3.70
C ASP A 251 -13.93 -22.58 2.74
N ARG A 252 -13.10 -21.59 3.12
CA ARG A 252 -12.79 -20.42 2.32
C ARG A 252 -11.31 -20.06 2.40
N VAL A 253 -10.72 -19.69 1.27
CA VAL A 253 -9.33 -19.20 1.16
C VAL A 253 -9.34 -17.77 0.68
N ILE A 254 -8.55 -16.91 1.32
CA ILE A 254 -8.41 -15.49 0.99
C ILE A 254 -6.95 -15.21 0.65
N LEU A 255 -6.69 -14.85 -0.60
CA LEU A 255 -5.37 -14.46 -1.06
C LEU A 255 -5.17 -12.96 -0.83
N ALA A 256 -4.37 -12.61 0.18
CA ALA A 256 -3.94 -11.24 0.52
C ALA A 256 -2.44 -11.05 0.21
N THR A 257 -1.98 -11.69 -0.87
CA THR A 257 -0.57 -11.88 -1.23
C THR A 257 -0.05 -10.82 -2.20
N ASN A 258 -0.85 -9.82 -2.57
CA ASN A 258 -0.51 -8.69 -3.42
C ASN A 258 0.27 -9.10 -4.69
N ALA A 259 1.54 -8.74 -4.81
CA ALA A 259 2.38 -9.07 -5.97
C ALA A 259 2.58 -10.58 -6.20
N TYR A 260 2.48 -11.38 -5.15
CA TYR A 260 2.72 -12.82 -5.18
C TYR A 260 1.44 -13.64 -5.47
N THR A 261 0.31 -12.99 -5.70
CA THR A 261 -0.99 -13.66 -5.93
C THR A 261 -0.94 -14.60 -7.13
N SER A 262 -0.22 -14.26 -8.17
CA SER A 262 -0.07 -15.09 -9.38
C SER A 262 0.59 -16.46 -9.14
N ALA A 263 1.35 -16.61 -8.05
CA ALA A 263 1.93 -17.90 -7.67
C ALA A 263 0.87 -18.92 -7.20
N LEU A 264 -0.24 -18.42 -6.62
CA LEU A 264 -1.32 -19.25 -6.06
C LEU A 264 -2.61 -19.18 -6.90
N TYR A 265 -2.74 -18.18 -7.74
CA TYR A 265 -3.86 -17.99 -8.67
C TYR A 265 -3.33 -17.54 -10.05
N PRO A 266 -2.91 -18.49 -10.91
CA PRO A 266 -2.31 -18.20 -12.22
C PRO A 266 -3.11 -17.28 -13.17
N PRO A 267 -4.46 -17.23 -13.12
CA PRO A 267 -5.22 -16.32 -13.99
C PRO A 267 -4.89 -14.83 -13.87
N VAL A 268 -4.15 -14.39 -12.85
CA VAL A 268 -3.72 -12.98 -12.73
C VAL A 268 -2.25 -12.76 -13.09
N VAL A 269 -1.54 -13.76 -13.63
CA VAL A 269 -0.11 -13.68 -13.92
C VAL A 269 0.26 -12.52 -14.85
N ASP A 270 -0.54 -12.29 -15.89
CA ASP A 270 -0.32 -11.19 -16.83
C ASP A 270 -1.03 -9.91 -16.43
N PHE A 271 -1.74 -9.91 -15.32
CA PHE A 271 -2.51 -8.77 -14.85
C PHE A 271 -1.87 -8.08 -13.63
N ILE A 272 -1.30 -8.84 -12.70
CA ILE A 272 -0.52 -8.30 -11.59
C ILE A 272 0.97 -8.39 -11.91
N ILE A 273 1.61 -7.23 -12.03
CA ILE A 273 3.03 -7.10 -12.38
C ILE A 273 3.82 -6.80 -11.10
N PRO A 274 4.69 -7.72 -10.66
CA PRO A 274 5.56 -7.45 -9.52
C PRO A 274 6.49 -6.27 -9.81
N THR A 275 6.47 -5.28 -8.92
CA THR A 275 7.24 -4.04 -9.07
C THR A 275 8.04 -3.77 -7.83
N ARG A 276 9.36 -3.69 -7.95
CA ARG A 276 10.23 -3.36 -6.82
C ARG A 276 10.26 -1.85 -6.59
N GLY A 277 9.94 -1.41 -5.37
CA GLY A 277 10.18 -0.05 -4.89
C GLY A 277 11.44 0.01 -4.05
N GLN A 278 12.14 1.14 -4.06
CA GLN A 278 13.30 1.42 -3.20
C GLN A 278 13.06 2.69 -2.41
N ILE A 279 13.52 2.67 -1.17
CA ILE A 279 13.36 3.76 -0.20
C ILE A 279 14.68 3.95 0.53
N ALA A 280 14.99 5.21 0.87
CA ALA A 280 16.11 5.59 1.69
C ALA A 280 15.64 6.37 2.93
N ALA A 281 16.21 6.08 4.08
CA ALA A 281 16.20 6.95 5.24
C ALA A 281 17.48 7.78 5.22
N ILE A 282 17.32 9.11 5.20
CA ILE A 282 18.43 10.06 5.07
C ILE A 282 18.33 11.05 6.20
N ARG A 283 19.43 11.28 6.92
CA ARG A 283 19.56 12.44 7.78
C ARG A 283 19.77 13.66 6.89
N PRO A 284 18.92 14.69 6.98
CA PRO A 284 19.04 15.85 6.11
C PRO A 284 20.29 16.67 6.43
N GLY A 285 20.74 17.44 5.44
CA GLY A 285 21.82 18.40 5.62
C GLY A 285 21.48 19.47 6.65
N SER A 286 22.51 20.06 7.27
CA SER A 286 22.39 20.99 8.38
C SER A 286 21.55 22.24 8.05
N ASN A 287 21.52 22.69 6.79
CA ASN A 287 20.80 23.88 6.39
C ASN A 287 19.27 23.70 6.42
N ILE A 288 18.76 22.46 6.24
CA ILE A 288 17.33 22.16 6.21
C ILE A 288 16.87 21.37 7.45
N ALA A 289 17.79 20.80 8.20
CA ALA A 289 17.49 20.01 9.39
C ALA A 289 16.61 20.78 10.38
N GLY A 290 15.52 20.17 10.85
CA GLY A 290 14.58 20.80 11.78
C GLY A 290 13.67 21.87 11.18
N ASN A 291 13.77 22.18 9.88
CA ASN A 291 12.92 23.17 9.25
C ASN A 291 11.44 22.74 9.28
N PRO A 292 10.50 23.66 9.61
CA PRO A 292 9.06 23.37 9.61
C PRO A 292 8.51 22.85 8.28
N ALA A 293 9.12 23.18 7.14
CA ALA A 293 8.74 22.66 5.82
C ALA A 293 8.79 21.12 5.78
N LEU A 294 9.73 20.51 6.50
CA LEU A 294 9.89 19.04 6.58
C LEU A 294 8.86 18.35 7.47
N LYS A 295 8.02 19.08 8.22
CA LYS A 295 6.98 18.48 9.07
C LYS A 295 5.81 17.90 8.25
N ARG A 296 5.69 18.30 7.00
CA ARG A 296 4.70 17.79 6.03
C ARG A 296 5.15 16.50 5.42
N THR A 297 4.23 15.79 4.79
CA THR A 297 4.56 14.75 3.83
C THR A 297 4.38 15.33 2.42
N CYS A 298 5.30 15.05 1.53
CA CYS A 298 5.28 15.62 0.18
C CYS A 298 5.39 14.53 -0.88
N GLU A 299 4.65 14.71 -1.96
CA GLU A 299 4.98 14.14 -3.25
C GLU A 299 5.50 15.26 -4.15
N MET A 300 6.61 15.01 -4.83
CA MET A 300 7.32 15.98 -5.65
C MET A 300 7.39 15.45 -7.07
N SER A 301 6.85 16.18 -8.03
CA SER A 301 6.86 15.79 -9.43
C SER A 301 7.55 16.83 -10.32
N ASP A 302 8.16 16.34 -11.40
CA ASP A 302 8.75 17.15 -12.46
C ASP A 302 8.02 16.97 -13.81
N GLY A 303 6.77 16.50 -13.77
CA GLY A 303 5.98 16.16 -14.95
C GLY A 303 6.25 14.79 -15.54
N THR A 304 7.34 14.12 -15.14
CA THR A 304 7.72 12.81 -15.68
C THR A 304 7.68 11.69 -14.64
N SER A 305 7.82 12.02 -13.36
CA SER A 305 7.75 11.06 -12.25
C SER A 305 7.52 11.77 -10.94
N GLY A 306 6.99 11.03 -9.95
CA GLY A 306 6.88 11.46 -8.56
C GLY A 306 7.96 10.82 -7.70
N ASP A 307 8.56 11.65 -6.85
CA ASP A 307 9.36 11.24 -5.71
C ASP A 307 8.64 11.74 -4.45
N TYR A 308 8.81 11.07 -3.34
CA TYR A 308 8.09 11.46 -2.13
C TYR A 308 8.99 11.45 -0.91
N PHE A 309 8.64 12.25 0.10
CA PHE A 309 9.26 12.14 1.42
C PHE A 309 8.27 12.37 2.55
N GLN A 310 8.60 11.81 3.71
CA GLN A 310 8.09 12.22 5.01
C GLN A 310 9.24 12.28 6.00
N SER A 311 9.15 13.13 7.01
CA SER A 311 10.16 13.17 8.06
C SER A 311 9.71 12.44 9.32
N ARG A 312 10.64 11.81 10.00
CA ARG A 312 10.46 11.34 11.36
C ARG A 312 10.53 12.53 12.31
N GLN A 313 9.67 12.56 13.32
CA GLN A 313 9.61 13.66 14.29
C GLN A 313 9.69 13.12 15.71
N GLU A 314 10.14 13.97 16.66
CA GLU A 314 10.02 13.67 18.09
C GLU A 314 8.56 13.34 18.46
N PRO A 315 8.31 12.42 19.43
CA PRO A 315 9.31 11.70 20.24
C PRO A 315 9.77 10.36 19.64
N PHE A 316 9.53 10.12 18.35
CA PHE A 316 9.73 8.79 17.74
C PHE A 316 11.18 8.53 17.37
N SER A 317 11.58 7.26 17.41
CA SER A 317 12.91 6.83 17.00
C SER A 317 13.25 7.29 15.57
N GLY A 318 14.47 7.75 15.37
CA GLY A 318 14.93 8.32 14.10
C GLY A 318 14.41 9.72 13.82
N ALA A 319 14.02 10.48 14.86
CA ALA A 319 13.60 11.86 14.70
C ALA A 319 14.64 12.69 13.94
N GLY A 320 14.17 13.43 12.93
CA GLY A 320 15.01 14.17 11.99
C GLY A 320 15.31 13.42 10.69
N ASP A 321 15.18 12.08 10.63
CA ASP A 321 15.41 11.34 9.40
C ASP A 321 14.28 11.62 8.38
N LEU A 322 14.65 11.76 7.10
CA LEU A 322 13.71 11.79 5.97
C LEU A 322 13.60 10.40 5.36
N ILE A 323 12.37 9.91 5.23
CA ILE A 323 12.06 8.69 4.48
C ILE A 323 11.72 9.11 3.06
N ILE A 324 12.61 8.83 2.12
CA ILE A 324 12.49 9.24 0.72
C ILE A 324 12.32 8.02 -0.17
N GLY A 325 11.35 8.05 -1.08
CA GLY A 325 11.14 7.01 -2.06
C GLY A 325 10.84 7.57 -3.45
N GLY A 326 10.90 6.72 -4.45
CA GLY A 326 10.71 7.08 -5.86
C GLY A 326 11.79 6.54 -6.78
N GLY A 327 12.20 7.29 -7.77
CA GLY A 327 13.39 7.04 -8.61
C GLY A 327 13.32 5.82 -9.54
N ARG A 328 12.20 5.12 -9.71
CA ARG A 328 12.14 3.93 -10.59
C ARG A 328 12.51 4.23 -12.04
N ARG A 329 12.29 5.43 -12.50
CA ARG A 329 12.62 5.88 -13.87
C ARG A 329 14.12 5.84 -14.20
N VAL A 330 15.01 5.93 -13.20
CA VAL A 330 16.46 5.84 -13.43
C VAL A 330 16.95 4.39 -13.51
N SER A 331 16.07 3.42 -13.24
CA SER A 331 16.36 2.00 -13.51
C SER A 331 16.05 1.67 -14.97
N PRO A 332 16.91 0.89 -15.64
CA PRO A 332 16.70 0.48 -17.04
C PRO A 332 15.39 -0.29 -17.27
N THR A 333 14.88 -0.98 -16.27
CA THR A 333 13.65 -1.79 -16.33
C THR A 333 12.45 -1.12 -15.66
N GLY A 334 12.60 0.08 -15.06
CA GLY A 334 11.59 0.66 -14.20
C GLY A 334 11.24 -0.22 -12.99
N GLU A 335 12.15 -1.15 -12.62
CA GLU A 335 11.99 -2.14 -11.56
C GLU A 335 10.84 -3.12 -11.79
N GLN A 336 10.49 -3.38 -13.05
CA GLN A 336 9.45 -4.32 -13.48
C GLN A 336 9.99 -5.31 -14.53
N PRO A 337 9.51 -6.58 -14.56
CA PRO A 337 8.84 -7.28 -13.47
C PRO A 337 9.90 -7.91 -12.53
N ILE A 338 9.92 -7.54 -11.26
CA ILE A 338 10.92 -7.99 -10.27
C ILE A 338 10.24 -8.50 -9.00
N LEU A 339 10.61 -9.72 -8.54
CA LEU A 339 10.15 -10.33 -7.28
C LEU A 339 11.22 -10.34 -6.18
N ASP A 340 12.45 -9.91 -6.47
CA ASP A 340 13.61 -9.97 -5.58
C ASP A 340 13.76 -8.66 -4.80
N ASP A 341 13.41 -8.66 -3.51
CA ASP A 341 13.60 -7.55 -2.56
C ASP A 341 14.86 -7.72 -1.69
N SER A 342 15.80 -8.57 -2.10
CA SER A 342 17.08 -8.76 -1.41
C SER A 342 18.16 -7.77 -1.86
N LYS A 343 17.92 -6.96 -2.88
CA LYS A 343 18.92 -6.11 -3.52
C LYS A 343 18.50 -4.66 -3.59
N ILE A 344 19.49 -3.79 -3.41
CA ILE A 344 19.40 -2.36 -3.70
C ILE A 344 19.82 -2.12 -5.16
N GLN A 345 19.05 -1.30 -5.89
CA GLN A 345 19.40 -0.87 -7.24
C GLN A 345 20.34 0.34 -7.15
N PRO A 346 21.62 0.24 -7.61
CA PRO A 346 22.61 1.30 -7.41
C PRO A 346 22.21 2.64 -8.05
N ALA A 347 21.58 2.62 -9.23
CA ALA A 347 21.15 3.84 -9.90
C ALA A 347 20.08 4.57 -9.08
N ILE A 348 19.10 3.84 -8.51
CA ILE A 348 18.07 4.40 -7.65
C ILE A 348 18.68 4.87 -6.33
N SER A 349 19.60 4.11 -5.73
CA SER A 349 20.34 4.51 -4.54
C SER A 349 20.98 5.88 -4.74
N SER A 350 21.82 6.02 -5.79
CA SER A 350 22.46 7.31 -6.11
C SER A 350 21.44 8.41 -6.38
N TYR A 351 20.33 8.12 -7.03
CA TYR A 351 19.27 9.08 -7.31
C TYR A 351 18.62 9.59 -6.02
N LEU A 352 18.11 8.69 -5.18
CA LEU A 352 17.39 9.05 -3.96
C LEU A 352 18.28 9.77 -2.95
N THR A 353 19.56 9.35 -2.82
CA THR A 353 20.44 9.83 -1.76
C THR A 353 21.27 11.05 -2.15
N ARG A 354 21.51 11.25 -3.46
CA ARG A 354 22.41 12.33 -3.93
C ARG A 354 21.74 13.29 -4.91
N THR A 355 20.71 12.86 -5.65
CA THR A 355 20.08 13.68 -6.69
C THR A 355 18.79 14.32 -6.20
N VAL A 356 17.91 13.55 -5.56
CA VAL A 356 16.58 14.04 -5.12
C VAL A 356 16.69 15.24 -4.17
N PRO A 357 17.49 15.21 -3.09
CA PRO A 357 17.54 16.32 -2.16
C PRO A 357 17.93 17.64 -2.81
N PRO A 358 19.08 17.76 -3.51
CA PRO A 358 19.47 19.03 -4.13
C PRO A 358 18.61 19.37 -5.36
N LYS A 359 17.96 18.40 -6.02
CA LYS A 359 17.04 18.65 -7.13
C LYS A 359 15.82 19.46 -6.69
N TYR A 360 15.20 19.07 -5.58
CA TYR A 360 13.98 19.70 -5.10
C TYR A 360 14.25 20.87 -4.17
N PHE A 361 15.09 20.69 -3.15
CA PHE A 361 15.36 21.74 -2.17
C PHE A 361 16.38 22.78 -2.64
N GLY A 362 17.18 22.48 -3.65
CA GLY A 362 18.36 23.28 -4.03
C GLY A 362 19.54 23.00 -3.08
N ARG A 363 20.77 23.12 -3.60
CA ARG A 363 21.99 22.91 -2.79
C ARG A 363 22.10 23.87 -1.63
N GLU A 364 21.65 25.11 -1.83
CA GLU A 364 21.72 26.16 -0.82
C GLU A 364 20.83 25.85 0.40
N ASN A 365 19.63 25.34 0.17
CA ASN A 365 18.72 24.93 1.24
C ASN A 365 19.13 23.59 1.87
N TRP A 366 19.61 22.64 1.07
CA TRP A 366 19.98 21.31 1.57
C TRP A 366 21.29 21.34 2.36
N GLY A 367 22.34 22.00 1.84
CA GLY A 367 23.71 21.91 2.35
C GLY A 367 24.47 20.75 1.70
N GLU A 368 25.71 20.53 2.15
CA GLU A 368 26.59 19.48 1.62
C GLU A 368 26.66 18.23 2.51
N ASP A 369 26.27 18.37 3.77
CA ASP A 369 26.25 17.33 4.77
C ASP A 369 24.87 16.66 4.83
N GLY A 370 24.83 15.42 4.53
CA GLY A 370 23.66 14.54 4.70
C GLY A 370 24.15 13.13 4.82
N GLU A 371 23.47 12.30 5.62
CA GLU A 371 23.89 10.94 5.89
C GLU A 371 22.82 9.95 5.45
N VAL A 372 23.22 8.91 4.72
CA VAL A 372 22.34 7.76 4.42
C VAL A 372 22.31 6.87 5.66
N VAL A 373 21.14 6.81 6.32
CA VAL A 373 20.94 6.01 7.51
C VAL A 373 20.66 4.54 7.12
N MET A 374 19.79 4.34 6.12
CA MET A 374 19.42 3.00 5.66
C MET A 374 18.76 3.06 4.28
N GLU A 375 18.93 2.01 3.50
CA GLU A 375 18.18 1.78 2.26
C GLU A 375 17.53 0.41 2.26
N TRP A 376 16.34 0.30 1.66
CA TRP A 376 15.64 -0.98 1.52
C TRP A 376 14.73 -1.00 0.31
N THR A 377 14.30 -2.21 -0.05
CA THR A 377 13.40 -2.45 -1.16
C THR A 377 12.18 -3.25 -0.69
N GLY A 378 11.12 -3.21 -1.48
CA GLY A 378 9.91 -4.00 -1.26
C GLY A 378 9.19 -4.25 -2.58
N ILE A 379 8.39 -5.32 -2.63
CA ILE A 379 7.68 -5.71 -3.85
C ILE A 379 6.22 -5.27 -3.76
N MET A 380 5.81 -4.47 -4.73
CA MET A 380 4.43 -4.00 -4.91
C MET A 380 3.76 -4.79 -6.04
N GLY A 381 2.44 -4.98 -5.96
CA GLY A 381 1.64 -5.55 -7.05
C GLY A 381 1.02 -4.43 -7.87
N TYR A 382 1.53 -4.20 -9.07
CA TYR A 382 0.96 -3.26 -10.04
C TYR A 382 0.00 -4.01 -10.96
N THR A 383 -1.20 -3.47 -11.15
CA THR A 383 -2.18 -4.00 -12.10
C THR A 383 -2.13 -3.25 -13.42
N LYS A 384 -2.48 -3.91 -14.51
CA LYS A 384 -2.48 -3.27 -15.85
C LYS A 384 -3.42 -2.08 -15.96
N ASP A 385 -4.46 -2.06 -15.19
CA ASP A 385 -5.47 -0.99 -15.16
C ASP A 385 -5.34 -0.05 -13.95
N GLU A 386 -4.29 -0.25 -13.13
CA GLU A 386 -3.96 0.57 -11.95
C GLU A 386 -4.95 0.42 -10.78
N GLN A 387 -5.86 -0.56 -10.85
CA GLN A 387 -6.90 -0.73 -9.85
C GLN A 387 -6.72 -2.02 -9.03
N PRO A 388 -7.06 -2.03 -7.72
CA PRO A 388 -6.98 -3.23 -6.89
C PRO A 388 -7.99 -4.28 -7.34
N ILE A 389 -7.72 -5.54 -7.00
CA ILE A 389 -8.60 -6.68 -7.26
C ILE A 389 -9.27 -7.10 -5.95
N ILE A 390 -10.59 -7.02 -5.88
CA ILE A 390 -11.39 -7.38 -4.69
C ILE A 390 -12.53 -8.30 -5.10
N GLY A 391 -12.66 -9.47 -4.47
CA GLY A 391 -13.82 -10.33 -4.64
C GLY A 391 -13.52 -11.82 -4.75
N GLN A 392 -14.56 -12.60 -5.02
CA GLN A 392 -14.46 -14.04 -5.24
C GLN A 392 -13.93 -14.35 -6.63
N ALA A 393 -12.94 -15.22 -6.69
CA ALA A 393 -12.33 -15.67 -7.95
C ALA A 393 -13.39 -16.27 -8.89
N PRO A 394 -13.49 -15.84 -10.16
CA PRO A 394 -14.51 -16.32 -11.09
C PRO A 394 -14.49 -17.83 -11.25
N GLY A 395 -15.63 -18.46 -11.04
CA GLY A 395 -15.79 -19.92 -11.13
C GLY A 395 -15.14 -20.72 -10.00
N GLN A 396 -14.60 -20.07 -8.98
CA GLN A 396 -13.89 -20.69 -7.85
C GLN A 396 -14.62 -20.38 -6.53
N ASP A 397 -15.72 -21.08 -6.29
CA ASP A 397 -16.49 -20.88 -5.05
C ASP A 397 -15.63 -21.12 -3.81
N GLY A 398 -15.61 -20.13 -2.89
CA GLY A 398 -14.83 -20.13 -1.67
C GLY A 398 -13.39 -19.63 -1.80
N LEU A 399 -12.91 -19.28 -3.01
CA LEU A 399 -11.61 -18.60 -3.20
C LEU A 399 -11.81 -17.10 -3.40
N TRP A 400 -11.16 -16.30 -2.55
CA TRP A 400 -11.28 -14.85 -2.53
C TRP A 400 -9.93 -14.16 -2.72
N ILE A 401 -9.93 -13.01 -3.36
CA ILE A 401 -8.71 -12.26 -3.67
C ILE A 401 -8.87 -10.80 -3.24
N CYS A 402 -7.85 -10.27 -2.57
CA CYS A 402 -7.72 -8.87 -2.21
C CYS A 402 -6.26 -8.46 -2.40
N ALA A 403 -5.92 -7.95 -3.59
CA ALA A 403 -4.54 -7.80 -4.05
C ALA A 403 -4.39 -6.74 -5.15
N GLY A 404 -3.16 -6.45 -5.59
CA GLY A 404 -2.91 -5.58 -6.73
C GLY A 404 -3.11 -4.10 -6.44
N PHE A 405 -2.66 -3.61 -5.30
CA PHE A 405 -2.91 -2.24 -4.83
C PHE A 405 -2.07 -1.15 -5.48
N HIS A 406 -1.37 -1.44 -6.55
CA HIS A 406 -0.68 -0.48 -7.42
C HIS A 406 0.21 0.56 -6.71
N GLY A 407 0.90 0.16 -5.62
CA GLY A 407 1.73 1.07 -4.81
C GLY A 407 0.96 1.92 -3.78
N HIS A 408 -0.38 1.96 -3.82
CA HIS A 408 -1.24 2.79 -2.95
C HIS A 408 -1.90 2.01 -1.79
N GLY A 409 -1.34 0.89 -1.36
CA GLY A 409 -1.96 0.00 -0.38
C GLY A 409 -2.40 0.68 0.93
N MET A 410 -1.63 1.62 1.47
CA MET A 410 -1.99 2.31 2.73
C MET A 410 -3.25 3.19 2.60
N ALA A 411 -3.54 3.69 1.40
CA ALA A 411 -4.75 4.47 1.11
C ALA A 411 -5.96 3.62 0.69
N LEU A 412 -5.80 2.29 0.53
CA LEU A 412 -6.85 1.46 -0.08
C LEU A 412 -7.23 0.23 0.74
N THR A 413 -6.29 -0.38 1.47
CA THR A 413 -6.43 -1.75 1.95
C THR A 413 -7.38 -1.92 3.13
N PHE A 414 -7.47 -0.94 4.02
CA PHE A 414 -8.34 -1.02 5.20
C PHE A 414 -9.82 -1.03 4.80
N GLN A 415 -10.17 -0.20 3.80
CA GLN A 415 -11.49 -0.17 3.19
C GLN A 415 -11.74 -1.40 2.29
N ALA A 416 -10.69 -1.91 1.60
CA ALA A 416 -10.79 -3.12 0.80
C ALA A 416 -11.08 -4.37 1.66
N ALA A 417 -10.51 -4.41 2.87
CA ALA A 417 -10.85 -5.46 3.83
C ALA A 417 -12.32 -5.38 4.27
N GLU A 418 -12.85 -4.16 4.50
CA GLU A 418 -14.28 -3.96 4.81
C GLU A 418 -15.18 -4.47 3.68
N ALA A 419 -14.85 -4.09 2.43
CA ALA A 419 -15.59 -4.55 1.26
C ALA A 419 -15.59 -6.08 1.16
N LEU A 420 -14.40 -6.70 1.29
CA LEU A 420 -14.28 -8.15 1.17
C LEU A 420 -15.06 -8.89 2.26
N VAL A 421 -14.98 -8.42 3.51
CA VAL A 421 -15.75 -9.00 4.63
C VAL A 421 -17.25 -8.84 4.42
N GLY A 422 -17.69 -7.69 3.92
CA GLY A 422 -19.09 -7.46 3.54
C GLY A 422 -19.57 -8.42 2.45
N LEU A 423 -18.74 -8.65 1.42
CA LEU A 423 -19.04 -9.61 0.35
C LEU A 423 -19.09 -11.06 0.88
N LEU A 424 -18.14 -11.44 1.74
CA LEU A 424 -18.10 -12.76 2.41
C LEU A 424 -19.36 -13.01 3.26
N ALA A 425 -19.89 -11.96 3.88
CA ALA A 425 -21.13 -12.01 4.67
C ALA A 425 -22.42 -11.96 3.82
N GLY A 426 -22.33 -11.98 2.49
CA GLY A 426 -23.50 -11.92 1.59
C GLY A 426 -24.10 -10.51 1.43
N ARG A 427 -23.44 -9.45 1.94
CA ARG A 427 -23.91 -8.06 1.84
C ARG A 427 -23.51 -7.37 0.53
N GLY A 428 -23.49 -8.13 -0.58
CA GLY A 428 -23.03 -7.63 -1.88
C GLY A 428 -23.80 -6.40 -2.39
N ALA A 429 -25.11 -6.34 -2.16
CA ALA A 429 -25.94 -5.20 -2.55
C ALA A 429 -25.60 -3.90 -1.77
N GLU A 430 -25.20 -4.02 -0.50
CA GLU A 430 -24.76 -2.90 0.33
C GLU A 430 -23.37 -2.43 -0.10
N VAL A 431 -22.44 -3.36 -0.18
CA VAL A 431 -21.03 -3.09 -0.60
C VAL A 431 -21.00 -2.47 -2.00
N GLY A 432 -21.83 -2.94 -2.93
CA GLY A 432 -21.91 -2.42 -4.30
C GLY A 432 -22.28 -0.94 -4.42
N LYS A 433 -22.84 -0.33 -3.37
CA LYS A 433 -23.18 1.10 -3.36
C LYS A 433 -21.92 1.98 -3.34
N TRP A 434 -20.84 1.50 -2.72
CA TRP A 434 -19.62 2.26 -2.49
C TRP A 434 -18.34 1.59 -3.03
N LEU A 435 -18.36 0.28 -3.36
CA LEU A 435 -17.28 -0.41 -4.04
C LEU A 435 -17.27 -0.02 -5.53
N PRO A 436 -16.20 0.63 -6.05
CA PRO A 436 -16.09 0.91 -7.47
C PRO A 436 -16.15 -0.37 -8.31
N ASP A 437 -16.84 -0.34 -9.43
CA ASP A 437 -16.94 -1.51 -10.31
C ASP A 437 -15.59 -1.92 -10.87
N CYS A 438 -14.71 -0.92 -11.11
CA CYS A 438 -13.34 -1.15 -11.52
C CYS A 438 -12.42 -1.77 -10.45
N PHE A 439 -12.88 -2.01 -9.21
CA PHE A 439 -12.13 -2.75 -8.19
C PHE A 439 -12.54 -4.23 -8.12
N LYS A 440 -13.68 -4.59 -8.71
CA LYS A 440 -14.18 -5.97 -8.67
C LYS A 440 -13.33 -6.91 -9.53
N ILE A 441 -13.02 -8.10 -9.00
CA ILE A 441 -12.25 -9.12 -9.72
C ILE A 441 -12.87 -9.55 -11.04
N ALA A 442 -14.18 -9.40 -11.19
CA ALA A 442 -14.92 -9.79 -12.42
C ALA A 442 -14.41 -9.08 -13.69
N ARG A 443 -13.71 -7.93 -13.54
CA ARG A 443 -13.11 -7.20 -14.67
C ARG A 443 -11.80 -7.80 -15.18
N VAL A 444 -11.14 -8.64 -14.36
CA VAL A 444 -9.88 -9.29 -14.77
C VAL A 444 -10.18 -10.22 -15.94
N PRO A 445 -9.47 -10.08 -17.08
CA PRO A 445 -9.71 -10.92 -18.24
C PRO A 445 -9.60 -12.39 -17.87
N LYS A 446 -10.56 -13.21 -18.31
CA LYS A 446 -10.43 -14.66 -18.20
C LYS A 446 -9.28 -15.06 -19.12
N ILE A 447 -8.25 -15.70 -18.55
CA ILE A 447 -7.25 -16.40 -19.34
C ILE A 447 -7.95 -17.68 -19.80
N GLY A 448 -8.14 -17.81 -21.12
CA GLY A 448 -8.73 -18.98 -21.77
C GLY A 448 -7.81 -20.20 -21.71
#